data_a85f409348174378770c5cad8b8d50ce
#
_entry.id   a85f409348174378770c5cad8b8d50ce
#
_cell.length_a   1.000
_cell.length_b   1.000
_cell.length_c   1.000
_cell.angle_alpha   90.00
_cell.angle_beta   90.00
_cell.angle_gamma   90.00
#
_symmetry.space_group_name_H-M   'P 1'
#
loop_
_entity.id
_entity.type
_entity.pdbx_description
1 polymer ?
#
loop_
_entity_poly.entity_id
_entity_poly.type
_entity_poly.pdbx_seq_one_letter_code
_entity_poly.pdbx_strand_id
1 'polypeptide(L)'
;GNVLITGWSEADPVPTGMSISKYTPAGDLAWGRNFLSPFHESSGIASDASGNVYVVGRRGSRMFVIKHDAAGTFQWATDIDVDDSRGRAIVVDPGGESVVVGQAGPDAAPATTVVAKLDAAGTVLWQRTASIAQHVYALAVDSMGNPVVAGGNAYAGFGSGTFRVLKYSSAGDFLWTRDLP
;
A
#
# COMPACT_ATOMS: atom_id res chain seq x y z
N GLY A 1 -4.64 -1.48 -21.66
CA GLY A 1 -5.30 -1.01 -20.43
C GLY A 1 -4.91 0.42 -20.09
N ASN A 2 -5.58 1.03 -19.12
CA ASN A 2 -5.24 2.36 -18.62
C ASN A 2 -3.95 2.30 -17.80
N VAL A 3 -3.22 3.42 -17.75
CA VAL A 3 -2.04 3.61 -16.90
C VAL A 3 -2.44 4.42 -15.68
N LEU A 4 -2.04 3.96 -14.50
CA LEU A 4 -2.27 4.63 -13.23
C LEU A 4 -0.93 5.08 -12.65
N ILE A 5 -0.87 6.31 -12.21
CA ILE A 5 0.32 6.89 -11.59
C ILE A 5 -0.10 7.55 -10.28
N THR A 6 0.68 7.30 -9.24
CA THR A 6 0.62 8.06 -8.00
C THR A 6 2.02 8.51 -7.60
N GLY A 7 2.10 9.63 -6.94
CA GLY A 7 3.35 10.20 -6.49
C GLY A 7 3.11 11.38 -5.57
N TRP A 8 4.20 11.98 -5.12
CA TRP A 8 4.17 13.22 -4.36
C TRP A 8 5.14 14.21 -5.02
N SER A 9 4.88 15.49 -4.86
CA SER A 9 5.73 16.55 -5.38
C SER A 9 6.16 17.49 -4.26
N GLU A 10 7.43 17.83 -4.25
CA GLU A 10 7.96 19.00 -3.57
C GLU A 10 8.23 20.06 -4.65
N ALA A 11 7.45 21.12 -4.68
CA ALA A 11 7.72 22.25 -5.56
C ALA A 11 7.46 23.54 -4.80
N ASP A 12 8.48 24.33 -4.60
CA ASP A 12 8.38 25.70 -4.08
C ASP A 12 7.98 26.63 -5.25
N PRO A 13 6.87 27.39 -5.17
CA PRO A 13 6.00 27.65 -4.02
C PRO A 13 4.72 26.78 -3.98
N VAL A 14 4.66 25.66 -4.68
CA VAL A 14 3.45 24.80 -4.70
C VAL A 14 3.42 23.92 -3.46
N PRO A 15 2.30 23.83 -2.73
CA PRO A 15 2.20 22.96 -1.57
C PRO A 15 2.56 21.52 -1.93
N THR A 16 3.44 20.91 -1.15
CA THR A 16 3.73 19.47 -1.21
C THR A 16 2.47 18.66 -1.04
N GLY A 17 2.29 17.61 -1.80
CA GLY A 17 1.11 16.78 -1.71
C GLY A 17 1.16 15.55 -2.60
N MET A 18 0.18 14.68 -2.39
CA MET A 18 -0.02 13.48 -3.18
C MET A 18 -0.79 13.81 -4.47
N SER A 19 -0.41 13.18 -5.57
CA SER A 19 -1.16 13.20 -6.82
C SER A 19 -1.51 11.79 -7.28
N ILE A 20 -2.68 11.67 -7.92
CA ILE A 20 -3.14 10.44 -8.57
C ILE A 20 -3.58 10.83 -9.98
N SER A 21 -3.10 10.11 -10.99
CA SER A 21 -3.46 10.33 -12.39
C SER A 21 -3.79 9.02 -13.09
N LYS A 22 -4.79 9.08 -13.95
CA LYS A 22 -5.19 7.99 -14.83
C LYS A 22 -5.06 8.44 -16.28
N TYR A 23 -4.39 7.63 -17.08
CA TYR A 23 -4.21 7.86 -18.51
C TYR A 23 -4.90 6.75 -19.31
N THR A 24 -5.40 7.12 -20.47
CA THR A 24 -5.95 6.16 -21.46
C THR A 24 -4.82 5.31 -22.04
N PRO A 25 -5.15 4.20 -22.75
CA PRO A 25 -4.12 3.43 -23.47
C PRO A 25 -3.39 4.22 -24.55
N ALA A 26 -3.98 5.32 -25.05
CA ALA A 26 -3.36 6.21 -26.02
C ALA A 26 -2.41 7.24 -25.37
N GLY A 27 -2.35 7.30 -24.02
CA GLY A 27 -1.50 8.22 -23.28
C GLY A 27 -2.20 9.55 -22.93
N ASP A 28 -3.48 9.72 -23.24
CA ASP A 28 -4.22 10.93 -22.89
C ASP A 28 -4.59 10.92 -21.41
N LEU A 29 -4.52 12.07 -20.76
CA LEU A 29 -4.95 12.22 -19.36
C LEU A 29 -6.48 12.04 -19.27
N ALA A 30 -6.93 10.96 -18.65
CA ALA A 30 -8.33 10.71 -18.39
C ALA A 30 -8.83 11.58 -17.22
N TRP A 31 -8.06 11.59 -16.12
CA TRP A 31 -8.30 12.46 -14.97
C TRP A 31 -7.05 12.54 -14.06
N GLY A 32 -6.97 13.64 -13.30
CA GLY A 32 -5.96 13.84 -12.25
C GLY A 32 -6.59 14.37 -10.97
N ARG A 33 -6.01 14.03 -9.83
CA ARG A 33 -6.39 14.51 -8.50
C ARG A 33 -5.14 14.87 -7.72
N ASN A 34 -5.16 16.06 -7.11
CA ASN A 34 -4.09 16.53 -6.25
C ASN A 34 -4.64 16.74 -4.84
N PHE A 35 -3.91 16.21 -3.86
CA PHE A 35 -4.20 16.37 -2.45
C PHE A 35 -3.10 17.25 -1.84
N LEU A 36 -3.38 18.54 -1.77
CA LEU A 36 -2.45 19.56 -1.31
C LEU A 36 -2.34 19.50 0.23
N SER A 37 -1.52 18.61 0.74
CA SER A 37 -1.21 18.48 2.15
C SER A 37 0.18 17.88 2.33
N PRO A 38 1.07 18.54 3.07
CA PRO A 38 2.45 18.07 3.27
C PRO A 38 2.56 16.76 4.05
N PHE A 39 1.43 16.24 4.52
CA PHE A 39 1.35 15.01 5.31
C PHE A 39 0.77 13.81 4.55
N HIS A 40 0.59 13.95 3.21
CA HIS A 40 0.10 12.86 2.38
C HIS A 40 1.19 12.39 1.41
N GLU A 41 1.63 11.15 1.59
CA GLU A 41 2.57 10.47 0.71
C GLU A 41 1.89 9.22 0.15
N SER A 42 2.05 8.97 -1.14
CA SER A 42 1.59 7.74 -1.78
C SER A 42 2.76 6.84 -2.10
N SER A 43 2.56 5.53 -1.94
CA SER A 43 3.62 4.53 -2.15
C SER A 43 3.20 3.39 -3.07
N GLY A 44 1.90 3.11 -3.15
CA GLY A 44 1.38 2.04 -3.99
C GLY A 44 0.01 2.38 -4.56
N ILE A 45 -0.28 1.83 -5.76
CA ILE A 45 -1.53 2.05 -6.48
C ILE A 45 -1.98 0.74 -7.14
N ALA A 46 -3.28 0.48 -7.12
CA ALA A 46 -3.91 -0.65 -7.78
C ALA A 46 -5.30 -0.27 -8.30
N SER A 47 -5.89 -1.13 -9.13
CA SER A 47 -7.28 -0.98 -9.57
C SER A 47 -8.01 -2.32 -9.50
N ASP A 48 -9.32 -2.25 -9.27
CA ASP A 48 -10.22 -3.39 -9.43
C ASP A 48 -10.67 -3.57 -10.89
N ALA A 49 -11.48 -4.62 -11.13
CA ALA A 49 -12.00 -4.93 -12.47
C ALA A 49 -12.97 -3.87 -13.02
N SER A 50 -13.60 -3.07 -12.16
CA SER A 50 -14.48 -1.96 -12.53
C SER A 50 -13.69 -0.69 -12.88
N GLY A 51 -12.37 -0.71 -12.70
CA GLY A 51 -11.47 0.43 -12.96
C GLY A 51 -11.47 1.46 -11.85
N ASN A 52 -12.00 1.15 -10.67
CA ASN A 52 -11.81 1.97 -9.47
C ASN A 52 -10.34 1.93 -9.05
N VAL A 53 -9.86 3.03 -8.51
CA VAL A 53 -8.44 3.24 -8.20
C VAL A 53 -8.25 3.32 -6.69
N TYR A 54 -7.30 2.55 -6.20
CA TYR A 54 -6.94 2.46 -4.79
C TYR A 54 -5.48 2.88 -4.62
N VAL A 55 -5.21 3.72 -3.64
CA VAL A 55 -3.86 4.17 -3.32
C VAL A 55 -3.59 3.92 -1.84
N VAL A 56 -2.42 3.39 -1.53
CA VAL A 56 -1.90 3.26 -0.17
C VAL A 56 -0.72 4.20 0.03
N GLY A 57 -0.59 4.71 1.24
CA GLY A 57 0.49 5.62 1.58
C GLY A 57 0.56 5.96 3.06
N ARG A 58 0.95 7.20 3.36
CA ARG A 58 0.99 7.77 4.70
C ARG A 58 0.18 9.05 4.74
N ARG A 59 -0.63 9.20 5.79
CA ARG A 59 -1.34 10.43 6.14
C ARG A 59 -1.06 10.78 7.59
N GLY A 60 -0.35 11.90 7.81
CA GLY A 60 0.16 12.22 9.13
C GLY A 60 1.13 11.15 9.65
N SER A 61 0.79 10.47 10.74
CA SER A 61 1.58 9.40 11.32
C SER A 61 1.07 7.99 10.98
N ARG A 62 0.06 7.84 10.11
CA ARG A 62 -0.58 6.54 9.88
C ARG A 62 -0.59 6.14 8.41
N MET A 63 -0.50 4.84 8.18
CA MET A 63 -0.82 4.24 6.89
C MET A 63 -2.29 4.49 6.57
N PHE A 64 -2.59 4.85 5.33
CA PHE A 64 -3.96 5.06 4.87
C PHE A 64 -4.20 4.42 3.52
N VAL A 65 -5.46 4.17 3.22
CA VAL A 65 -5.94 3.72 1.91
C VAL A 65 -7.01 4.70 1.44
N ILE A 66 -6.95 5.09 0.17
CA ILE A 66 -7.98 5.93 -0.45
C ILE A 66 -8.49 5.26 -1.72
N LYS A 67 -9.81 5.35 -1.95
CA LYS A 67 -10.48 4.85 -3.14
C LYS A 67 -11.13 5.97 -3.93
N HIS A 68 -10.93 5.93 -5.23
CA HIS A 68 -11.67 6.70 -6.22
C HIS A 68 -12.38 5.74 -7.18
N ASP A 69 -13.53 6.15 -7.71
CA ASP A 69 -14.17 5.39 -8.78
C ASP A 69 -13.41 5.51 -10.12
N ALA A 70 -13.88 4.82 -11.14
CA ALA A 70 -13.26 4.80 -12.46
C ALA A 70 -13.18 6.20 -13.12
N ALA A 71 -14.07 7.14 -12.72
CA ALA A 71 -14.10 8.53 -13.19
C ALA A 71 -13.26 9.47 -12.31
N GLY A 72 -12.61 8.95 -11.26
CA GLY A 72 -11.79 9.73 -10.35
C GLY A 72 -12.58 10.46 -9.26
N THR A 73 -13.84 10.06 -9.00
CA THR A 73 -14.62 10.60 -7.90
C THR A 73 -14.22 9.91 -6.60
N PHE A 74 -13.97 10.69 -5.55
CA PHE A 74 -13.66 10.17 -4.22
C PHE A 74 -14.79 9.29 -3.70
N GLN A 75 -14.44 8.12 -3.16
CA GLN A 75 -15.38 7.19 -2.54
C GLN A 75 -15.20 7.15 -1.03
N TRP A 76 -14.00 6.79 -0.58
CA TRP A 76 -13.66 6.70 0.84
C TRP A 76 -12.16 6.80 1.08
N ALA A 77 -11.78 7.08 2.32
CA ALA A 77 -10.40 6.96 2.80
C ALA A 77 -10.41 6.38 4.22
N THR A 78 -9.54 5.41 4.48
CA THR A 78 -9.45 4.70 5.76
C THR A 78 -8.01 4.75 6.26
N ASP A 79 -7.82 5.16 7.52
CA ASP A 79 -6.54 5.02 8.21
C ASP A 79 -6.45 3.62 8.84
N ILE A 80 -5.29 2.99 8.71
CA ILE A 80 -4.99 1.75 9.42
C ILE A 80 -4.51 2.13 10.82
N ASP A 81 -5.14 1.56 11.84
CA ASP A 81 -4.94 1.94 13.24
C ASP A 81 -3.63 1.35 13.82
N VAL A 82 -2.52 1.81 13.26
CA VAL A 82 -1.15 1.56 13.71
C VAL A 82 -0.38 2.87 13.64
N ASP A 83 0.08 3.36 14.76
CA ASP A 83 0.84 4.61 14.82
C ASP A 83 2.23 4.47 14.17
N ASP A 84 2.75 5.59 13.71
CA ASP A 84 4.03 5.71 12.98
C ASP A 84 4.16 4.69 11.85
N SER A 85 3.07 4.51 11.09
CA SER A 85 3.01 3.55 10.01
C SER A 85 2.92 4.22 8.63
N ARG A 86 3.43 3.51 7.62
CA ARG A 86 3.39 3.92 6.23
C ARG A 86 3.09 2.73 5.32
N GLY A 87 2.22 2.93 4.33
CA GLY A 87 1.93 1.93 3.31
C GLY A 87 3.10 1.74 2.35
N ARG A 88 3.19 0.57 1.73
CA ARG A 88 4.21 0.25 0.73
C ARG A 88 3.62 -0.35 -0.54
N ALA A 89 2.69 -1.28 -0.38
CA ALA A 89 2.05 -1.92 -1.52
C ALA A 89 0.58 -2.21 -1.23
N ILE A 90 -0.20 -2.30 -2.28
CA ILE A 90 -1.62 -2.62 -2.28
C ILE A 90 -1.94 -3.57 -3.43
N VAL A 91 -2.78 -4.55 -3.16
CA VAL A 91 -3.41 -5.43 -4.16
C VAL A 91 -4.91 -5.37 -3.94
N VAL A 92 -5.67 -5.35 -5.04
CA VAL A 92 -7.14 -5.31 -5.01
C VAL A 92 -7.66 -6.48 -5.82
N ASP A 93 -8.62 -7.20 -5.28
CA ASP A 93 -9.30 -8.27 -5.99
C ASP A 93 -10.40 -7.72 -6.93
N PRO A 94 -10.96 -8.55 -7.83
CA PRO A 94 -12.02 -8.11 -8.74
C PRO A 94 -13.27 -7.59 -8.04
N GLY A 95 -13.55 -8.01 -6.81
CA GLY A 95 -14.69 -7.60 -5.99
C GLY A 95 -14.47 -6.28 -5.25
N GLY A 96 -13.24 -5.74 -5.28
CA GLY A 96 -12.87 -4.49 -4.61
C GLY A 96 -12.42 -4.66 -3.15
N GLU A 97 -12.22 -5.90 -2.66
CA GLU A 97 -11.49 -6.12 -1.42
C GLU A 97 -10.01 -5.82 -1.65
N SER A 98 -9.38 -5.16 -0.71
CA SER A 98 -7.97 -4.78 -0.84
C SER A 98 -7.13 -5.36 0.30
N VAL A 99 -5.92 -5.79 -0.04
CA VAL A 99 -4.88 -6.11 0.93
C VAL A 99 -3.79 -5.06 0.80
N VAL A 100 -3.39 -4.50 1.92
CA VAL A 100 -2.32 -3.51 2.00
C VAL A 100 -1.22 -4.00 2.92
N VAL A 101 -0.01 -3.64 2.59
CA VAL A 101 1.15 -3.90 3.41
C VAL A 101 1.98 -2.62 3.59
N GLY A 102 2.54 -2.48 4.76
CA GLY A 102 3.40 -1.39 5.12
C GLY A 102 4.30 -1.72 6.28
N GLN A 103 4.89 -0.71 6.86
CA GLN A 103 5.75 -0.83 8.02
C GLN A 103 5.40 0.24 9.06
N ALA A 104 5.58 -0.09 10.33
CA ALA A 104 5.45 0.83 11.45
C ALA A 104 6.77 0.94 12.20
N GLY A 105 7.01 2.12 12.79
CA GLY A 105 8.22 2.45 13.51
C GLY A 105 9.22 3.29 12.70
N PRO A 106 10.22 3.86 13.37
CA PRO A 106 11.20 4.74 12.77
C PRO A 106 12.10 4.01 11.77
N ASP A 107 12.58 4.73 10.75
CA ASP A 107 13.40 4.17 9.66
C ASP A 107 14.70 3.51 10.12
N ALA A 108 15.22 3.92 11.28
CA ALA A 108 16.51 3.46 11.82
C ALA A 108 16.41 2.34 12.86
N ALA A 109 15.20 1.85 13.18
CA ALA A 109 14.96 0.79 14.15
C ALA A 109 14.30 -0.43 13.50
N PRO A 110 14.27 -1.60 14.17
CA PRO A 110 13.50 -2.73 13.67
C PRO A 110 12.04 -2.32 13.46
N ALA A 111 11.66 -2.13 12.20
CA ALA A 111 10.30 -1.79 11.86
C ALA A 111 9.39 -3.02 11.96
N THR A 112 8.14 -2.80 12.29
CA THR A 112 7.11 -3.83 12.32
C THR A 112 6.38 -3.83 10.98
N THR A 113 6.28 -4.97 10.34
CA THR A 113 5.43 -5.14 9.14
C THR A 113 3.97 -5.07 9.55
N VAL A 114 3.20 -4.26 8.84
CA VAL A 114 1.75 -4.13 9.00
C VAL A 114 1.07 -4.69 7.77
N VAL A 115 0.13 -5.60 7.96
CA VAL A 115 -0.72 -6.14 6.87
C VAL A 115 -2.16 -5.92 7.27
N ALA A 116 -2.98 -5.38 6.38
CA ALA A 116 -4.40 -5.20 6.62
C ALA A 116 -5.22 -5.57 5.39
N LYS A 117 -6.43 -6.07 5.62
CA LYS A 117 -7.43 -6.33 4.59
C LYS A 117 -8.63 -5.44 4.83
N LEU A 118 -9.12 -4.83 3.75
CA LEU A 118 -10.30 -3.98 3.75
C LEU A 118 -11.34 -4.54 2.79
N ASP A 119 -12.60 -4.36 3.13
CA ASP A 119 -13.70 -4.65 2.21
C ASP A 119 -13.85 -3.56 1.12
N ALA A 120 -14.77 -3.75 0.19
CA ALA A 120 -15.02 -2.83 -0.91
C ALA A 120 -15.53 -1.44 -0.45
N ALA A 121 -16.09 -1.36 0.76
CA ALA A 121 -16.57 -0.12 1.40
C ALA A 121 -15.49 0.60 2.23
N GLY A 122 -14.29 0.00 2.34
CA GLY A 122 -13.17 0.57 3.08
C GLY A 122 -13.13 0.21 4.57
N THR A 123 -13.96 -0.74 5.01
CA THR A 123 -13.92 -1.24 6.39
C THR A 123 -12.75 -2.19 6.56
N VAL A 124 -11.95 -2.01 7.60
CA VAL A 124 -10.88 -2.94 7.95
C VAL A 124 -11.47 -4.25 8.45
N LEU A 125 -11.34 -5.32 7.67
CA LEU A 125 -11.78 -6.66 8.04
C LEU A 125 -10.85 -7.30 9.07
N TRP A 126 -9.56 -7.12 8.88
CA TRP A 126 -8.52 -7.52 9.82
C TRP A 126 -7.23 -6.74 9.59
N GLN A 127 -6.41 -6.67 10.63
CA GLN A 127 -5.03 -6.19 10.55
C GLN A 127 -4.11 -7.08 11.38
N ARG A 128 -2.85 -7.19 10.95
CA ARG A 128 -1.80 -7.96 11.63
C ARG A 128 -0.50 -7.18 11.62
N THR A 129 0.25 -7.34 12.69
CA THR A 129 1.61 -6.82 12.79
C THR A 129 2.58 -7.98 13.04
N ALA A 130 3.74 -7.93 12.42
CA ALA A 130 4.77 -8.93 12.57
C ALA A 130 6.16 -8.30 12.49
N SER A 131 7.04 -8.65 13.41
CA SER A 131 8.44 -8.19 13.41
C SER A 131 9.29 -9.05 12.48
N ILE A 132 9.04 -8.97 11.16
CA ILE A 132 9.65 -9.86 10.17
C ILE A 132 10.64 -9.18 9.24
N ALA A 133 10.53 -7.87 9.05
CA ALA A 133 11.40 -7.14 8.13
C ALA A 133 11.46 -5.67 8.49
N GLN A 134 12.63 -5.06 8.28
CA GLN A 134 12.78 -3.60 8.34
C GLN A 134 12.20 -2.92 7.10
N HIS A 135 12.21 -3.64 5.96
CA HIS A 135 11.71 -3.14 4.69
C HIS A 135 10.77 -4.16 4.05
N VAL A 136 9.57 -3.71 3.72
CA VAL A 136 8.63 -4.45 2.89
C VAL A 136 8.89 -4.11 1.43
N TYR A 137 9.08 -5.13 0.59
CA TYR A 137 9.40 -4.97 -0.84
C TYR A 137 8.24 -5.32 -1.75
N ALA A 138 7.47 -6.35 -1.41
CA ALA A 138 6.42 -6.85 -2.28
C ALA A 138 5.23 -7.42 -1.53
N LEU A 139 4.08 -7.37 -2.18
CA LEU A 139 2.83 -7.98 -1.78
C LEU A 139 2.21 -8.67 -3.00
N ALA A 140 1.75 -9.89 -2.81
CA ALA A 140 0.93 -10.61 -3.76
C ALA A 140 -0.22 -11.32 -3.04
N VAL A 141 -1.23 -11.75 -3.77
CA VAL A 141 -2.36 -12.57 -3.27
C VAL A 141 -2.48 -13.79 -4.17
N ASP A 142 -2.64 -14.96 -3.58
CA ASP A 142 -2.91 -16.17 -4.36
C ASP A 142 -4.38 -16.23 -4.81
N SER A 143 -4.73 -17.26 -5.60
CA SER A 143 -6.10 -17.44 -6.13
C SER A 143 -7.17 -17.67 -5.06
N MET A 144 -6.78 -17.95 -3.81
CA MET A 144 -7.68 -18.09 -2.66
C MET A 144 -7.77 -16.80 -1.82
N GLY A 145 -7.15 -15.71 -2.29
CA GLY A 145 -7.12 -14.44 -1.57
C GLY A 145 -6.15 -14.41 -0.38
N ASN A 146 -5.19 -15.35 -0.29
CA ASN A 146 -4.21 -15.40 0.78
C ASN A 146 -3.05 -14.43 0.49
N PRO A 147 -2.74 -13.47 1.37
CA PRO A 147 -1.63 -12.56 1.16
C PRO A 147 -0.26 -13.24 1.35
N VAL A 148 0.65 -12.93 0.45
CA VAL A 148 2.07 -13.27 0.54
C VAL A 148 2.87 -11.97 0.55
N VAL A 149 3.64 -11.76 1.61
CA VAL A 149 4.45 -10.56 1.83
C VAL A 149 5.92 -10.93 1.78
N ALA A 150 6.71 -10.17 1.06
CA ALA A 150 8.16 -10.32 1.00
C ALA A 150 8.84 -9.06 1.53
N GLY A 151 9.87 -9.25 2.36
CA GLY A 151 10.65 -8.17 2.95
C GLY A 151 12.00 -8.65 3.46
N GLY A 152 12.79 -7.75 4.02
CA GLY A 152 14.10 -8.10 4.52
C GLY A 152 14.72 -7.03 5.42
N ASN A 153 15.83 -7.41 6.06
CA ASN A 153 16.61 -6.54 6.94
C ASN A 153 17.88 -6.02 6.25
N ALA A 154 18.04 -6.26 4.95
CA ALA A 154 19.22 -5.84 4.22
C ALA A 154 19.15 -4.34 3.89
N TYR A 155 20.07 -3.56 4.44
CA TYR A 155 20.47 -2.29 3.85
C TYR A 155 21.32 -2.60 2.60
N ALA A 156 20.97 -2.02 1.46
CA ALA A 156 21.79 -2.13 0.26
C ALA A 156 23.23 -1.64 0.57
N GLY A 157 24.18 -2.58 0.62
CA GLY A 157 25.60 -2.28 0.77
C GLY A 157 26.33 -2.87 2.00
N PHE A 158 25.62 -3.46 2.97
CA PHE A 158 26.27 -4.06 4.16
C PHE A 158 25.73 -5.46 4.42
N GLY A 159 26.54 -6.45 4.15
CA GLY A 159 26.42 -7.89 4.25
C GLY A 159 25.33 -8.51 5.14
N SER A 160 24.93 -9.72 4.79
CA SER A 160 24.08 -10.69 5.55
C SER A 160 22.70 -10.17 6.00
N GLY A 161 21.91 -9.58 5.11
CA GLY A 161 20.49 -9.34 5.37
C GLY A 161 19.67 -10.61 5.12
N THR A 162 18.76 -10.93 6.02
CA THR A 162 17.80 -12.02 5.82
C THR A 162 16.66 -11.50 4.95
N PHE A 163 16.40 -12.17 3.84
CA PHE A 163 15.19 -11.97 3.06
C PHE A 163 14.12 -12.94 3.58
N ARG A 164 12.93 -12.43 3.85
CA ARG A 164 11.85 -13.20 4.46
C ARG A 164 10.57 -13.11 3.67
N VAL A 165 9.88 -14.25 3.54
CA VAL A 165 8.55 -14.33 2.98
C VAL A 165 7.60 -14.84 4.05
N LEU A 166 6.42 -14.24 4.16
CA LEU A 166 5.36 -14.71 5.05
C LEU A 166 4.04 -14.79 4.30
N LYS A 167 3.18 -15.68 4.79
CA LYS A 167 1.85 -15.89 4.24
C LYS A 167 0.79 -15.90 5.34
N TYR A 168 -0.32 -15.22 5.05
CA TYR A 168 -1.55 -15.29 5.85
C TYR A 168 -2.65 -15.97 5.05
N SER A 169 -3.68 -16.46 5.75
CA SER A 169 -4.95 -16.83 5.13
C SER A 169 -5.73 -15.58 4.69
N SER A 170 -6.72 -15.75 3.84
CA SER A 170 -7.66 -14.67 3.47
C SER A 170 -8.44 -14.11 4.66
N ALA A 171 -8.54 -14.86 5.76
CA ALA A 171 -9.12 -14.45 7.04
C ALA A 171 -8.13 -13.78 8.00
N GLY A 172 -6.85 -13.68 7.61
CA GLY A 172 -5.80 -13.04 8.39
C GLY A 172 -5.10 -13.95 9.40
N ASP A 173 -5.28 -15.28 9.32
CA ASP A 173 -4.53 -16.23 10.15
C ASP A 173 -3.13 -16.40 9.59
N PHE A 174 -2.12 -16.41 10.48
CA PHE A 174 -0.75 -16.69 10.07
C PHE A 174 -0.63 -18.15 9.61
N LEU A 175 -0.09 -18.36 8.40
CA LEU A 175 0.09 -19.69 7.84
C LEU A 175 1.55 -20.17 7.97
N TRP A 176 2.48 -19.37 7.47
CA TRP A 176 3.91 -19.71 7.54
C TRP A 176 4.82 -18.51 7.27
N THR A 177 6.09 -18.65 7.64
CA THR A 177 7.20 -17.80 7.22
C THR A 177 8.36 -18.63 6.72
N ARG A 178 9.17 -18.06 5.83
CA ARG A 178 10.42 -18.63 5.31
C ARG A 178 11.48 -17.56 5.18
N ASP A 179 12.66 -17.89 5.67
CA ASP A 179 13.85 -17.09 5.44
C ASP A 179 14.57 -17.64 4.21
N LEU A 180 15.00 -16.74 3.34
CA LEU A 180 15.83 -17.04 2.19
C LEU A 180 17.28 -16.66 2.51
N PRO A 181 18.25 -17.51 2.14
CA PRO A 181 19.68 -17.26 2.36
C PRO A 181 20.18 -16.06 1.55
#